data_f0a86a65bd7fe2585710066802a49e1a
#
_entry.id   f0a86a65bd7fe2585710066802a49e1a
#
_cell.length_a   1.000
_cell.length_b   1.000
_cell.length_c   1.000
_cell.angle_alpha   90.00
_cell.angle_beta   90.00
_cell.angle_gamma   90.00
#
_symmetry.space_group_name_H-M   'P 1'
#
loop_
_entity.id
_entity.type
_entity.pdbx_description
1 polymer ?
#
loop_
_entity_poly.entity_id
_entity_poly.type
_entity_poly.pdbx_seq_one_letter_code
_entity_poly.pdbx_strand_id
1 'polypeptide(L)'
;MRKPKITVIGGGTGIPVILKSLREKDVDIAAIVTVADDGGSSGELRKNIQQLTPPGDLRNVLVAMSDMPKFYEKVFQYRFSEDAGAFAGHPLGNIIIAGLSEMQGSTYNAMQLLSKFFHTTGKIFPSSDHPLTLHAVFKDGTEVAGESHIADHPGMIDHVYVTNTLDDEKPQASRRVVNTILESDMIVLGPGSLFTSILPNIVIEEIGQALLETKAEIAYVCNIMTQRGETEHFSDSDHVEVLHRHLGRPFIDTVLVNIEKVPRDYMDTNRFDEYLVQVEHDFEGLRQQVPRVISSNFLRLENGGAFHDGDLIVDELMRIIQVRK
;
A
#
# COMPACT_ATOMS: atom_id res chain seq x y z
N MET A 1 -12.48 1.01 28.08
CA MET A 1 -12.97 1.21 26.69
C MET A 1 -12.26 0.19 25.81
N ARG A 2 -12.88 -0.32 24.73
CA ARG A 2 -12.17 -1.18 23.79
C ARG A 2 -11.12 -0.35 23.01
N LYS A 3 -10.05 -1.02 22.59
CA LYS A 3 -9.06 -0.39 21.71
C LYS A 3 -9.69 -0.05 20.36
N PRO A 4 -9.35 1.10 19.74
CA PRO A 4 -9.75 1.39 18.37
C PRO A 4 -9.15 0.36 17.41
N LYS A 5 -9.93 -0.07 16.44
CA LYS A 5 -9.48 -0.95 15.36
C LYS A 5 -9.11 -0.09 14.15
N ILE A 6 -7.85 -0.13 13.73
CA ILE A 6 -7.36 0.62 12.58
C ILE A 6 -6.88 -0.35 11.52
N THR A 7 -7.42 -0.24 10.32
CA THR A 7 -6.98 -1.04 9.17
C THR A 7 -6.26 -0.14 8.16
N VAL A 8 -5.04 -0.50 7.80
CA VAL A 8 -4.24 0.20 6.78
C VAL A 8 -4.28 -0.63 5.49
N ILE A 9 -4.63 0.00 4.37
CA ILE A 9 -4.76 -0.66 3.06
C ILE A 9 -3.78 -0.02 2.09
N GLY A 10 -2.98 -0.83 1.40
CA GLY A 10 -2.02 -0.38 0.39
C GLY A 10 -0.97 -1.42 0.05
N GLY A 11 0.21 -0.95 -0.31
CA GLY A 11 1.36 -1.78 -0.69
C GLY A 11 2.65 -0.96 -0.65
N GLY A 12 3.69 -1.50 -1.25
CA GLY A 12 4.96 -0.84 -1.40
C GLY A 12 5.70 -0.56 -0.09
N THR A 13 6.41 0.55 -0.08
CA THR A 13 7.21 1.04 1.05
C THR A 13 6.47 2.08 1.90
N GLY A 14 5.29 2.53 1.45
CA GLY A 14 4.55 3.62 2.08
C GLY A 14 3.83 3.21 3.36
N ILE A 15 2.98 2.16 3.32
CA ILE A 15 2.21 1.75 4.50
C ILE A 15 3.06 1.30 5.69
N PRO A 16 4.27 0.72 5.55
CA PRO A 16 5.17 0.44 6.66
C PRO A 16 5.47 1.65 7.55
N VAL A 17 5.49 2.85 6.99
CA VAL A 17 5.74 4.10 7.75
C VAL A 17 4.61 4.34 8.77
N ILE A 18 3.35 4.18 8.33
CA ILE A 18 2.18 4.32 9.21
C ILE A 18 2.11 3.19 10.23
N LEU A 19 2.35 1.95 9.80
CA LEU A 19 2.28 0.78 10.67
C LEU A 19 3.30 0.81 11.81
N LYS A 20 4.52 1.29 11.55
CA LYS A 20 5.56 1.48 12.58
C LYS A 20 5.09 2.46 13.67
N SER A 21 4.50 3.58 13.27
CA SER A 21 4.01 4.59 14.22
C SER A 21 2.73 4.15 14.94
N LEU A 22 1.82 3.42 14.27
CA LEU A 22 0.63 2.85 14.89
C LEU A 22 0.97 1.81 15.95
N ARG A 23 2.04 1.04 15.77
CA ARG A 23 2.51 0.02 16.72
C ARG A 23 2.78 0.59 18.11
N GLU A 24 3.18 1.86 18.20
CA GLU A 24 3.46 2.56 19.46
C GLU A 24 2.19 3.13 20.12
N LYS A 25 1.01 2.95 19.51
CA LYS A 25 -0.29 3.43 20.03
C LYS A 25 -1.10 2.27 20.61
N ASP A 26 -2.04 2.59 21.52
CA ASP A 26 -2.95 1.60 22.11
C ASP A 26 -4.15 1.34 21.18
N VAL A 27 -3.89 0.65 20.07
CA VAL A 27 -4.86 0.33 19.01
C VAL A 27 -4.71 -1.11 18.54
N ASP A 28 -5.79 -1.67 17.98
CA ASP A 28 -5.77 -2.95 17.27
C ASP A 28 -5.51 -2.68 15.78
N ILE A 29 -4.39 -3.19 15.27
CA ILE A 29 -3.92 -2.91 13.90
C ILE A 29 -4.23 -4.08 12.98
N ALA A 30 -4.68 -3.78 11.77
CA ALA A 30 -4.67 -4.71 10.64
C ALA A 30 -4.04 -4.04 9.42
N ALA A 31 -3.33 -4.81 8.61
CA ALA A 31 -2.81 -4.39 7.32
C ALA A 31 -3.41 -5.29 6.23
N ILE A 32 -3.95 -4.67 5.18
CA ILE A 32 -4.40 -5.33 3.94
C ILE A 32 -3.43 -4.90 2.85
N VAL A 33 -2.73 -5.87 2.26
CA VAL A 33 -1.57 -5.63 1.40
C VAL A 33 -1.85 -6.15 0.00
N THR A 34 -1.57 -5.33 -1.00
CA THR A 34 -1.73 -5.73 -2.41
C THR A 34 -0.92 -6.96 -2.76
N VAL A 35 -1.45 -7.76 -3.67
CA VAL A 35 -0.83 -8.98 -4.21
C VAL A 35 -0.70 -8.92 -5.74
N ALA A 36 -0.65 -7.72 -6.30
CA ALA A 36 -0.52 -7.48 -7.73
C ALA A 36 0.89 -7.10 -8.19
N ASP A 37 1.88 -6.98 -7.25
CA ASP A 37 3.28 -6.70 -7.55
C ASP A 37 3.90 -7.82 -8.40
N ASP A 38 4.49 -7.46 -9.53
CA ASP A 38 5.22 -8.36 -10.42
C ASP A 38 6.66 -7.88 -10.68
N GLY A 39 7.11 -6.88 -9.94
CA GLY A 39 8.43 -6.29 -10.08
C GLY A 39 9.53 -7.08 -9.38
N GLY A 40 10.76 -6.91 -9.83
CA GLY A 40 11.99 -7.38 -9.19
C GLY A 40 11.93 -8.81 -8.64
N SER A 41 12.27 -8.96 -7.36
CA SER A 41 12.33 -10.26 -6.69
C SER A 41 10.97 -10.96 -6.60
N SER A 42 9.87 -10.21 -6.44
CA SER A 42 8.51 -10.79 -6.36
C SER A 42 8.13 -11.44 -7.67
N GLY A 43 8.34 -10.77 -8.79
CA GLY A 43 8.05 -11.27 -10.14
C GLY A 43 8.88 -12.51 -10.48
N GLU A 44 10.18 -12.50 -10.18
CA GLU A 44 11.04 -13.66 -10.44
C GLU A 44 10.63 -14.90 -9.63
N LEU A 45 10.28 -14.75 -8.35
CA LEU A 45 9.80 -15.86 -7.52
C LEU A 45 8.46 -16.41 -8.02
N ARG A 46 7.54 -15.55 -8.49
CA ARG A 46 6.25 -15.96 -9.06
C ARG A 46 6.39 -16.79 -10.33
N LYS A 47 7.40 -16.53 -11.18
CA LYS A 47 7.69 -17.37 -12.37
C LYS A 47 7.98 -18.82 -12.01
N ASN A 48 8.60 -19.05 -10.85
CA ASN A 48 8.98 -20.38 -10.38
C ASN A 48 7.92 -21.04 -9.49
N ILE A 49 7.17 -20.25 -8.73
CA ILE A 49 6.12 -20.71 -7.81
C ILE A 49 4.82 -20.01 -8.19
N GLN A 50 4.06 -20.58 -9.11
CA GLN A 50 2.89 -19.94 -9.74
C GLN A 50 1.80 -19.50 -8.76
N GLN A 51 1.58 -20.22 -7.67
CA GLN A 51 0.57 -19.89 -6.65
C GLN A 51 1.07 -18.89 -5.59
N LEU A 52 2.31 -18.43 -5.70
CA LEU A 52 2.87 -17.48 -4.76
C LEU A 52 2.25 -16.10 -4.96
N THR A 53 1.64 -15.54 -3.93
CA THR A 53 1.36 -14.10 -3.91
C THR A 53 2.66 -13.33 -3.68
N PRO A 54 2.84 -12.14 -4.29
CA PRO A 54 4.07 -11.37 -4.19
C PRO A 54 4.52 -11.18 -2.73
N PRO A 55 5.73 -11.63 -2.35
CA PRO A 55 6.16 -11.57 -0.96
C PRO A 55 6.77 -10.20 -0.55
N GLY A 56 7.10 -9.33 -1.50
CA GLY A 56 7.86 -8.10 -1.25
C GLY A 56 7.18 -7.17 -0.25
N ASP A 57 5.97 -6.78 -0.54
CA ASP A 57 5.19 -5.87 0.30
C ASP A 57 4.79 -6.52 1.62
N LEU A 58 4.39 -7.78 1.59
CA LEU A 58 4.08 -8.56 2.79
C LEU A 58 5.28 -8.63 3.74
N ARG A 59 6.50 -8.82 3.20
CA ARG A 59 7.74 -8.77 3.99
C ARG A 59 7.95 -7.42 4.65
N ASN A 60 7.79 -6.32 3.90
CA ASN A 60 7.97 -4.98 4.42
C ASN A 60 6.98 -4.67 5.57
N VAL A 61 5.73 -5.08 5.39
CA VAL A 61 4.69 -4.94 6.41
C VAL A 61 4.97 -5.83 7.62
N LEU A 62 5.38 -7.07 7.43
CA LEU A 62 5.75 -7.98 8.51
C LEU A 62 6.87 -7.37 9.38
N VAL A 63 7.92 -6.84 8.75
CA VAL A 63 9.03 -6.18 9.45
C VAL A 63 8.55 -4.95 10.20
N ALA A 64 7.70 -4.11 9.57
CA ALA A 64 7.18 -2.88 10.19
C ALA A 64 6.33 -3.16 11.44
N MET A 65 5.57 -4.25 11.44
CA MET A 65 4.68 -4.64 12.52
C MET A 65 5.33 -5.56 13.57
N SER A 66 6.55 -6.03 13.33
CA SER A 66 7.26 -6.96 14.23
C SER A 66 7.96 -6.22 15.36
N ASP A 67 8.00 -6.87 16.53
CA ASP A 67 8.86 -6.47 17.66
C ASP A 67 10.17 -7.28 17.65
N MET A 68 10.73 -7.50 16.45
CA MET A 68 11.97 -8.24 16.33
C MET A 68 13.19 -7.36 16.60
N PRO A 69 14.27 -7.92 17.20
CA PRO A 69 15.53 -7.22 17.34
C PRO A 69 16.08 -6.78 15.97
N LYS A 70 16.72 -5.61 15.92
CA LYS A 70 17.29 -5.03 14.69
C LYS A 70 18.18 -5.98 13.87
N PHE A 71 18.82 -6.94 14.54
CA PHE A 71 19.61 -7.96 13.84
C PHE A 71 18.74 -8.84 12.93
N TYR A 72 17.59 -9.33 13.42
CA TYR A 72 16.68 -10.16 12.62
C TYR A 72 16.01 -9.36 11.51
N GLU A 73 15.71 -8.07 11.76
CA GLU A 73 15.25 -7.16 10.71
C GLU A 73 16.28 -7.10 9.57
N LYS A 74 17.57 -6.89 9.90
CA LYS A 74 18.64 -6.87 8.90
C LYS A 74 18.77 -8.20 8.15
N VAL A 75 18.63 -9.33 8.84
CA VAL A 75 18.67 -10.67 8.21
C VAL A 75 17.49 -10.83 7.24
N PHE A 76 16.29 -10.44 7.64
CA PHE A 76 15.10 -10.58 6.83
C PHE A 76 15.09 -9.65 5.61
N GLN A 77 15.72 -8.48 5.74
CA GLN A 77 15.90 -7.50 4.67
C GLN A 77 17.18 -7.72 3.85
N TYR A 78 18.05 -8.65 4.27
CA TYR A 78 19.28 -8.92 3.53
C TYR A 78 18.97 -9.31 2.09
N ARG A 79 19.60 -8.62 1.15
CA ARG A 79 19.49 -8.92 -0.28
C ARG A 79 20.79 -9.58 -0.75
N PHE A 80 20.64 -10.70 -1.42
CA PHE A 80 21.77 -11.40 -2.02
C PHE A 80 22.44 -10.54 -3.10
N SER A 81 23.77 -10.65 -3.19
CA SER A 81 24.55 -9.96 -4.23
C SER A 81 24.22 -10.50 -5.63
N GLU A 82 24.56 -9.71 -6.65
CA GLU A 82 24.34 -10.09 -8.05
C GLU A 82 25.12 -11.36 -8.46
N ASP A 83 26.18 -11.72 -7.74
CA ASP A 83 26.98 -12.93 -7.98
C ASP A 83 26.41 -14.20 -7.31
N ALA A 84 25.28 -14.10 -6.60
CA ALA A 84 24.71 -15.21 -5.84
C ALA A 84 23.92 -16.24 -6.70
N GLY A 85 24.07 -16.21 -8.01
CA GLY A 85 23.42 -17.16 -8.94
C GLY A 85 21.89 -17.06 -8.86
N ALA A 86 21.20 -18.17 -8.61
CA ALA A 86 19.74 -18.22 -8.54
C ALA A 86 19.13 -17.36 -7.40
N PHE A 87 19.93 -16.91 -6.44
CA PHE A 87 19.47 -16.04 -5.35
C PHE A 87 19.76 -14.57 -5.59
N ALA A 88 20.47 -14.23 -6.68
CA ALA A 88 20.88 -12.86 -6.98
C ALA A 88 19.70 -11.87 -6.88
N GLY A 89 19.91 -10.77 -6.19
CA GLY A 89 18.90 -9.73 -6.02
C GLY A 89 17.71 -10.07 -5.13
N HIS A 90 17.52 -11.34 -4.69
CA HIS A 90 16.42 -11.71 -3.82
C HIS A 90 16.68 -11.30 -2.36
N PRO A 91 15.71 -10.64 -1.67
CA PRO A 91 15.75 -10.54 -0.22
C PRO A 91 15.55 -11.92 0.43
N LEU A 92 16.32 -12.21 1.47
CA LEU A 92 16.22 -13.49 2.19
C LEU A 92 14.78 -13.69 2.73
N GLY A 93 14.14 -12.64 3.23
CA GLY A 93 12.77 -12.69 3.70
C GLY A 93 11.76 -13.08 2.61
N ASN A 94 11.96 -12.68 1.35
CA ASN A 94 11.11 -13.11 0.24
C ASN A 94 11.22 -14.61 0.01
N ILE A 95 12.43 -15.16 0.06
CA ILE A 95 12.69 -16.61 -0.09
C ILE A 95 12.04 -17.38 1.06
N ILE A 96 12.14 -16.88 2.30
CA ILE A 96 11.52 -17.50 3.47
C ILE A 96 9.98 -17.51 3.32
N ILE A 97 9.38 -16.39 2.93
CA ILE A 97 7.93 -16.31 2.71
C ILE A 97 7.50 -17.28 1.61
N ALA A 98 8.24 -17.32 0.50
CA ALA A 98 7.95 -18.23 -0.61
C ALA A 98 7.99 -19.70 -0.19
N GLY A 99 9.06 -20.14 0.48
CA GLY A 99 9.19 -21.51 0.97
C GLY A 99 8.13 -21.90 2.00
N LEU A 100 7.78 -20.97 2.90
CA LEU A 100 6.71 -21.20 3.87
C LEU A 100 5.33 -21.22 3.20
N SER A 101 5.10 -20.41 2.16
CA SER A 101 3.85 -20.42 1.39
C SER A 101 3.62 -21.76 0.70
N GLU A 102 4.66 -22.33 0.09
CA GLU A 102 4.62 -23.66 -0.50
C GLU A 102 4.35 -24.72 0.57
N MET A 103 5.09 -24.70 1.68
CA MET A 103 4.94 -25.64 2.79
C MET A 103 3.55 -25.60 3.43
N GLN A 104 2.94 -24.40 3.57
CA GLN A 104 1.64 -24.19 4.22
C GLN A 104 0.45 -24.24 3.24
N GLY A 105 0.70 -24.33 1.94
CA GLY A 105 -0.31 -24.33 0.90
C GLY A 105 -0.98 -22.97 0.65
N SER A 106 -0.57 -21.91 1.36
CA SER A 106 -1.01 -20.53 1.08
C SER A 106 -0.09 -19.48 1.70
N THR A 107 0.02 -18.34 1.04
CA THR A 107 0.77 -17.18 1.58
C THR A 107 0.13 -16.63 2.85
N TYR A 108 -1.21 -16.65 2.95
CA TYR A 108 -1.89 -16.25 4.17
C TYR A 108 -1.43 -17.07 5.38
N ASN A 109 -1.41 -18.41 5.27
CA ASN A 109 -0.98 -19.28 6.36
C ASN A 109 0.50 -19.07 6.72
N ALA A 110 1.36 -18.87 5.71
CA ALA A 110 2.77 -18.52 5.92
C ALA A 110 2.92 -17.22 6.71
N MET A 111 2.16 -16.18 6.34
CA MET A 111 2.16 -14.89 7.04
C MET A 111 1.66 -15.01 8.48
N GLN A 112 0.62 -15.84 8.74
CA GLN A 112 0.16 -16.10 10.12
C GLN A 112 1.22 -16.80 10.98
N LEU A 113 1.97 -17.74 10.39
CA LEU A 113 3.08 -18.41 11.08
C LEU A 113 4.20 -17.43 11.40
N LEU A 114 4.63 -16.63 10.40
CA LEU A 114 5.67 -15.61 10.59
C LEU A 114 5.25 -14.52 11.57
N SER A 115 3.99 -14.10 11.54
CA SER A 115 3.44 -13.13 12.49
C SER A 115 3.55 -13.61 13.93
N LYS A 116 3.26 -14.89 14.18
CA LYS A 116 3.45 -15.50 15.51
C LYS A 116 4.93 -15.60 15.88
N PHE A 117 5.77 -16.00 14.95
CA PHE A 117 7.20 -16.16 15.18
C PHE A 117 7.90 -14.83 15.50
N PHE A 118 7.51 -13.76 14.81
CA PHE A 118 8.09 -12.42 14.98
C PHE A 118 7.30 -11.52 15.95
N HIS A 119 6.30 -12.06 16.64
CA HIS A 119 5.48 -11.31 17.61
C HIS A 119 4.92 -10.00 17.01
N THR A 120 4.30 -10.08 15.83
CA THR A 120 3.75 -8.87 15.20
C THR A 120 2.62 -8.26 16.02
N THR A 121 2.61 -6.94 16.07
CA THR A 121 1.52 -6.17 16.66
C THR A 121 0.38 -6.04 15.66
N GLY A 122 -0.61 -6.93 15.72
CA GLY A 122 -1.77 -6.90 14.83
C GLY A 122 -1.78 -7.99 13.77
N LYS A 123 -2.62 -7.81 12.75
CA LYS A 123 -2.91 -8.82 11.73
C LYS A 123 -2.45 -8.36 10.34
N ILE A 124 -1.95 -9.27 9.54
CA ILE A 124 -1.51 -9.01 8.16
C ILE A 124 -2.31 -9.92 7.22
N PHE A 125 -2.95 -9.31 6.24
CA PHE A 125 -3.74 -10.01 5.23
C PHE A 125 -3.26 -9.64 3.82
N PRO A 126 -3.00 -10.60 2.94
CA PRO A 126 -2.98 -10.33 1.51
C PRO A 126 -4.40 -9.90 1.08
N SER A 127 -4.52 -8.99 0.13
CA SER A 127 -5.81 -8.51 -0.39
C SER A 127 -6.62 -9.62 -1.10
N SER A 128 -5.91 -10.59 -1.68
CA SER A 128 -6.46 -11.83 -2.23
C SER A 128 -5.60 -13.01 -1.81
N ASP A 129 -6.19 -14.20 -1.69
CA ASP A 129 -5.46 -15.46 -1.44
C ASP A 129 -4.73 -15.95 -2.71
N HIS A 130 -5.07 -15.42 -3.88
CA HIS A 130 -4.46 -15.71 -5.18
C HIS A 130 -3.62 -14.54 -5.68
N PRO A 131 -2.53 -14.81 -6.43
CA PRO A 131 -1.76 -13.75 -7.07
C PRO A 131 -2.60 -13.06 -8.15
N LEU A 132 -2.52 -11.73 -8.20
CA LEU A 132 -3.26 -10.92 -9.14
C LEU A 132 -2.33 -10.32 -10.20
N THR A 133 -2.89 -10.00 -11.35
CA THR A 133 -2.27 -9.20 -12.40
C THR A 133 -2.98 -7.85 -12.46
N LEU A 134 -2.22 -6.77 -12.34
CA LEU A 134 -2.72 -5.42 -12.51
C LEU A 134 -2.81 -5.08 -13.99
N HIS A 135 -3.91 -4.48 -14.40
CA HIS A 135 -4.11 -3.92 -15.73
C HIS A 135 -4.39 -2.44 -15.62
N ALA A 136 -3.80 -1.65 -16.51
CA ALA A 136 -4.10 -0.24 -16.67
C ALA A 136 -4.63 0.02 -18.07
N VAL A 137 -5.71 0.76 -18.15
CA VAL A 137 -6.22 1.34 -19.40
C VAL A 137 -5.81 2.80 -19.42
N PHE A 138 -5.10 3.22 -20.47
CA PHE A 138 -4.64 4.58 -20.64
C PHE A 138 -5.68 5.43 -21.39
N LYS A 139 -5.60 6.75 -21.27
CA LYS A 139 -6.55 7.67 -21.92
C LYS A 139 -6.58 7.59 -23.45
N ASP A 140 -5.53 7.07 -24.08
CA ASP A 140 -5.48 6.82 -25.52
C ASP A 140 -6.13 5.49 -25.94
N GLY A 141 -6.63 4.71 -24.97
CA GLY A 141 -7.24 3.40 -25.16
C GLY A 141 -6.24 2.23 -25.15
N THR A 142 -4.94 2.50 -24.94
CA THR A 142 -3.95 1.42 -24.77
C THR A 142 -4.19 0.69 -23.45
N GLU A 143 -4.05 -0.62 -23.46
CA GLU A 143 -4.13 -1.46 -22.27
C GLU A 143 -2.79 -2.13 -22.01
N VAL A 144 -2.31 -2.05 -20.77
CA VAL A 144 -1.02 -2.63 -20.33
C VAL A 144 -1.27 -3.48 -19.09
N ALA A 145 -0.70 -4.69 -19.08
CA ALA A 145 -0.77 -5.63 -17.97
C ALA A 145 0.60 -5.77 -17.29
N GLY A 146 0.58 -5.84 -15.97
CA GLY A 146 1.75 -5.95 -15.09
C GLY A 146 2.20 -4.60 -14.54
N GLU A 147 2.39 -4.56 -13.22
CA GLU A 147 2.77 -3.33 -12.49
C GLU A 147 4.04 -2.69 -13.07
N SER A 148 5.08 -3.49 -13.27
CA SER A 148 6.36 -3.03 -13.81
C SER A 148 6.24 -2.44 -15.22
N HIS A 149 5.40 -3.02 -16.06
CA HIS A 149 5.18 -2.51 -17.41
C HIS A 149 4.33 -1.23 -17.43
N ILE A 150 3.37 -1.12 -16.49
CA ILE A 150 2.52 0.07 -16.35
C ILE A 150 3.37 1.29 -15.98
N ALA A 151 4.27 1.14 -15.00
CA ALA A 151 5.17 2.20 -14.57
C ALA A 151 6.12 2.70 -15.69
N ASP A 152 6.49 1.83 -16.63
CA ASP A 152 7.36 2.15 -17.74
C ASP A 152 6.62 2.68 -18.99
N HIS A 153 5.27 2.57 -19.01
CA HIS A 153 4.49 2.96 -20.18
C HIS A 153 4.26 4.48 -20.21
N PRO A 154 4.55 5.16 -21.31
CA PRO A 154 4.25 6.58 -21.44
C PRO A 154 2.75 6.81 -21.60
N GLY A 155 2.18 7.76 -20.90
CA GLY A 155 0.78 8.14 -21.02
C GLY A 155 0.10 8.39 -19.69
N MET A 156 -1.16 8.77 -19.76
CA MET A 156 -1.99 8.98 -18.56
C MET A 156 -2.91 7.80 -18.35
N ILE A 157 -2.86 7.19 -17.19
CA ILE A 157 -3.78 6.13 -16.81
C ILE A 157 -5.19 6.71 -16.68
N ASP A 158 -6.17 6.06 -17.29
CA ASP A 158 -7.59 6.36 -17.09
C ASP A 158 -8.12 5.56 -15.91
N HIS A 159 -8.03 4.25 -15.95
CA HIS A 159 -8.44 3.39 -14.85
C HIS A 159 -7.61 2.10 -14.80
N VAL A 160 -7.69 1.44 -13.66
CA VAL A 160 -7.06 0.13 -13.43
C VAL A 160 -8.08 -0.90 -12.99
N TYR A 161 -7.77 -2.16 -13.26
CA TYR A 161 -8.48 -3.31 -12.74
C TYR A 161 -7.50 -4.46 -12.50
N VAL A 162 -7.95 -5.50 -11.82
CA VAL A 162 -7.14 -6.68 -11.53
C VAL A 162 -7.80 -7.94 -12.08
N THR A 163 -6.98 -8.91 -12.50
CA THR A 163 -7.42 -10.25 -12.87
C THR A 163 -6.69 -11.29 -12.02
N ASN A 164 -7.26 -12.48 -11.90
CA ASN A 164 -6.53 -13.59 -11.32
C ASN A 164 -5.40 -14.00 -12.29
N THR A 165 -4.19 -14.22 -11.77
CA THR A 165 -3.04 -14.58 -12.62
C THR A 165 -3.11 -16.03 -13.12
N LEU A 166 -3.81 -16.91 -12.40
CA LEU A 166 -3.75 -18.35 -12.62
C LEU A 166 -4.90 -18.89 -13.47
N ASP A 167 -6.03 -18.20 -13.48
CA ASP A 167 -7.27 -18.64 -14.13
C ASP A 167 -8.15 -17.44 -14.48
N ASP A 168 -9.29 -17.71 -15.11
CA ASP A 168 -10.29 -16.70 -15.49
C ASP A 168 -11.31 -16.42 -14.39
N GLU A 169 -11.09 -16.90 -13.15
CA GLU A 169 -11.98 -16.58 -12.04
C GLU A 169 -11.82 -15.10 -11.64
N LYS A 170 -12.90 -14.54 -11.11
CA LYS A 170 -12.82 -13.17 -10.60
C LYS A 170 -11.89 -13.09 -9.38
N PRO A 171 -11.05 -12.03 -9.28
CA PRO A 171 -10.32 -11.73 -8.06
C PRO A 171 -11.26 -11.68 -6.86
N GLN A 172 -10.88 -12.33 -5.77
CA GLN A 172 -11.72 -12.39 -4.57
C GLN A 172 -10.90 -12.07 -3.33
N ALA A 173 -11.51 -11.30 -2.44
CA ALA A 173 -10.99 -11.11 -1.09
C ALA A 173 -11.57 -12.13 -0.12
N SER A 174 -10.76 -12.60 0.82
CA SER A 174 -11.25 -13.52 1.84
C SER A 174 -12.30 -12.84 2.75
N ARG A 175 -13.23 -13.63 3.32
CA ARG A 175 -14.20 -13.11 4.32
C ARG A 175 -13.52 -12.44 5.51
N ARG A 176 -12.26 -12.82 5.84
CA ARG A 176 -11.50 -12.20 6.93
C ARG A 176 -11.12 -10.76 6.59
N VAL A 177 -10.72 -10.48 5.34
CA VAL A 177 -10.44 -9.15 4.85
C VAL A 177 -11.69 -8.28 4.92
N VAL A 178 -12.81 -8.76 4.36
CA VAL A 178 -14.11 -8.06 4.38
C VAL A 178 -14.56 -7.73 5.81
N ASN A 179 -14.54 -8.72 6.70
CA ASN A 179 -14.94 -8.50 8.09
C ASN A 179 -14.01 -7.52 8.80
N THR A 180 -12.70 -7.55 8.49
CA THR A 180 -11.73 -6.62 9.07
C THR A 180 -12.07 -5.18 8.68
N ILE A 181 -12.43 -4.91 7.43
CA ILE A 181 -12.87 -3.60 6.95
C ILE A 181 -14.14 -3.16 7.66
N LEU A 182 -15.18 -4.03 7.70
CA LEU A 182 -16.48 -3.70 8.28
C LEU A 182 -16.44 -3.48 9.80
N GLU A 183 -15.50 -4.14 10.49
CA GLU A 183 -15.33 -4.02 11.95
C GLU A 183 -14.38 -2.90 12.39
N SER A 184 -13.72 -2.23 11.46
CA SER A 184 -12.79 -1.14 11.75
C SER A 184 -13.50 0.09 12.31
N ASP A 185 -12.79 0.85 13.14
CA ASP A 185 -13.18 2.20 13.56
C ASP A 185 -12.61 3.24 12.58
N MET A 186 -11.46 2.91 11.96
CA MET A 186 -10.81 3.73 10.96
C MET A 186 -10.12 2.85 9.91
N ILE A 187 -10.19 3.30 8.66
CA ILE A 187 -9.44 2.73 7.54
C ILE A 187 -8.52 3.81 7.01
N VAL A 188 -7.25 3.46 6.82
CA VAL A 188 -6.23 4.35 6.27
C VAL A 188 -5.83 3.80 4.90
N LEU A 189 -6.06 4.58 3.85
CA LEU A 189 -5.60 4.28 2.50
C LEU A 189 -4.24 4.93 2.27
N GLY A 190 -3.24 4.12 1.97
CA GLY A 190 -1.87 4.57 1.74
C GLY A 190 -1.07 4.95 3.01
N PRO A 191 -0.01 5.78 2.87
CA PRO A 191 0.52 6.30 1.59
C PRO A 191 1.07 5.20 0.68
N GLY A 192 1.24 5.52 -0.58
CA GLY A 192 1.76 4.61 -1.61
C GLY A 192 1.29 5.01 -3.00
N SER A 193 1.83 4.37 -4.03
CA SER A 193 1.42 4.60 -5.41
C SER A 193 -0.08 4.46 -5.57
N LEU A 194 -0.71 5.47 -6.18
CA LEU A 194 -2.16 5.50 -6.34
C LEU A 194 -2.66 4.30 -7.14
N PHE A 195 -2.09 4.10 -8.34
CA PHE A 195 -2.54 3.09 -9.29
C PHE A 195 -1.96 1.70 -9.05
N THR A 196 -0.77 1.60 -8.46
CA THR A 196 -0.07 0.31 -8.33
C THR A 196 -0.06 -0.25 -6.90
N SER A 197 -0.29 0.58 -5.87
CA SER A 197 -0.29 0.12 -4.47
C SER A 197 -1.64 0.24 -3.77
N ILE A 198 -2.44 1.27 -4.03
CA ILE A 198 -3.73 1.51 -3.35
C ILE A 198 -4.89 0.91 -4.13
N LEU A 199 -5.06 1.35 -5.38
CA LEU A 199 -6.16 0.91 -6.24
C LEU A 199 -6.24 -0.60 -6.44
N PRO A 200 -5.14 -1.36 -6.60
CA PRO A 200 -5.22 -2.81 -6.79
C PRO A 200 -5.93 -3.56 -5.65
N ASN A 201 -5.96 -2.97 -4.44
CA ASN A 201 -6.74 -3.54 -3.35
C ASN A 201 -8.23 -3.21 -3.47
N ILE A 202 -8.54 -1.94 -3.71
CA ILE A 202 -9.92 -1.46 -3.63
C ILE A 202 -10.78 -1.80 -4.86
N VAL A 203 -10.17 -2.12 -5.99
CA VAL A 203 -10.87 -2.60 -7.19
C VAL A 203 -11.28 -4.09 -7.10
N ILE A 204 -10.83 -4.83 -6.07
CA ILE A 204 -11.38 -6.14 -5.74
C ILE A 204 -12.81 -5.92 -5.22
N GLU A 205 -13.79 -6.54 -5.88
CA GLU A 205 -15.23 -6.26 -5.68
C GLU A 205 -15.64 -6.28 -4.20
N GLU A 206 -15.25 -7.30 -3.45
CA GLU A 206 -15.63 -7.43 -2.03
C GLU A 206 -14.94 -6.38 -1.14
N ILE A 207 -13.72 -5.95 -1.46
CA ILE A 207 -13.03 -4.87 -0.72
C ILE A 207 -13.70 -3.54 -1.03
N GLY A 208 -13.95 -3.24 -2.31
CA GLY A 208 -14.65 -2.03 -2.74
C GLY A 208 -16.03 -1.92 -2.09
N GLN A 209 -16.81 -3.00 -2.11
CA GLN A 209 -18.12 -3.04 -1.48
C GLN A 209 -18.04 -2.83 0.05
N ALA A 210 -17.09 -3.48 0.71
CA ALA A 210 -16.89 -3.32 2.16
C ALA A 210 -16.51 -1.88 2.53
N LEU A 211 -15.69 -1.19 1.69
CA LEU A 211 -15.36 0.21 1.87
C LEU A 211 -16.58 1.13 1.71
N LEU A 212 -17.49 0.78 0.80
CA LEU A 212 -18.74 1.53 0.60
C LEU A 212 -19.80 1.30 1.69
N GLU A 213 -19.72 0.18 2.43
CA GLU A 213 -20.68 -0.23 3.46
C GLU A 213 -20.20 0.04 4.89
N THR A 214 -18.89 0.19 5.09
CA THR A 214 -18.32 0.37 6.43
C THR A 214 -18.82 1.64 7.10
N LYS A 215 -18.83 1.63 8.44
CA LYS A 215 -19.07 2.81 9.28
C LYS A 215 -17.77 3.43 9.81
N ALA A 216 -16.64 2.84 9.44
CA ALA A 216 -15.33 3.37 9.80
C ALA A 216 -15.11 4.76 9.17
N GLU A 217 -14.29 5.59 9.81
CA GLU A 217 -13.71 6.76 9.15
C GLU A 217 -12.72 6.29 8.09
N ILE A 218 -12.87 6.70 6.85
CA ILE A 218 -11.93 6.39 5.77
C ILE A 218 -11.04 7.61 5.55
N ALA A 219 -9.76 7.47 5.92
CA ALA A 219 -8.74 8.48 5.77
C ALA A 219 -7.78 8.11 4.63
N TYR A 220 -7.59 9.02 3.69
CA TYR A 220 -6.60 8.89 2.63
C TYR A 220 -5.38 9.75 2.92
N VAL A 221 -4.18 9.17 2.85
CA VAL A 221 -2.91 9.88 2.96
C VAL A 221 -2.40 10.16 1.56
N CYS A 222 -2.55 11.41 1.11
CA CYS A 222 -2.15 11.82 -0.24
C CYS A 222 -0.63 11.80 -0.40
N ASN A 223 -0.14 11.38 -1.55
CA ASN A 223 1.28 11.35 -1.87
C ASN A 223 1.91 12.76 -1.80
N ILE A 224 3.17 12.83 -1.36
CA ILE A 224 3.94 14.09 -1.33
C ILE A 224 4.45 14.42 -2.73
N MET A 225 4.88 13.41 -3.48
CA MET A 225 5.48 13.57 -4.81
C MET A 225 4.60 12.89 -5.87
N THR A 226 4.56 13.49 -7.06
CA THR A 226 4.00 12.83 -8.24
C THR A 226 4.94 11.74 -8.74
N GLN A 227 4.39 10.73 -9.40
CA GLN A 227 5.15 9.57 -9.90
C GLN A 227 5.08 9.50 -11.42
N ARG A 228 6.23 9.17 -12.02
CA ARG A 228 6.35 8.97 -13.46
C ARG A 228 5.47 7.80 -13.90
N GLY A 229 4.80 7.95 -15.04
CA GLY A 229 3.91 6.92 -15.61
C GLY A 229 2.60 6.71 -14.87
N GLU A 230 2.40 7.36 -13.70
CA GLU A 230 1.19 7.20 -12.90
C GLU A 230 0.44 8.52 -12.67
N THR A 231 1.05 9.45 -11.92
CA THR A 231 0.36 10.65 -11.42
C THR A 231 1.04 11.93 -11.87
N GLU A 232 1.65 11.93 -13.04
CA GLU A 232 2.22 13.13 -13.64
C GLU A 232 1.17 14.24 -13.71
N HIS A 233 1.51 15.41 -13.22
CA HIS A 233 0.63 16.60 -13.18
C HIS A 233 -0.61 16.48 -12.29
N PHE A 234 -0.74 15.45 -11.46
CA PHE A 234 -1.87 15.34 -10.53
C PHE A 234 -1.72 16.33 -9.38
N SER A 235 -2.85 16.98 -9.07
CA SER A 235 -3.06 17.64 -7.79
C SER A 235 -3.51 16.62 -6.72
N ASP A 236 -3.55 17.05 -5.46
CA ASP A 236 -4.14 16.25 -4.38
C ASP A 236 -5.63 15.97 -4.61
N SER A 237 -6.35 16.87 -5.24
CA SER A 237 -7.75 16.72 -5.65
C SER A 237 -7.91 15.64 -6.73
N ASP A 238 -7.00 15.54 -7.71
CA ASP A 238 -7.03 14.51 -8.76
C ASP A 238 -6.85 13.11 -8.17
N HIS A 239 -5.99 12.96 -7.15
CA HIS A 239 -5.82 11.67 -6.46
C HIS A 239 -7.12 11.19 -5.82
N VAL A 240 -7.86 12.09 -5.17
CA VAL A 240 -9.15 11.76 -4.53
C VAL A 240 -10.22 11.45 -5.58
N GLU A 241 -10.27 12.22 -6.66
CA GLU A 241 -11.22 11.99 -7.76
C GLU A 241 -11.04 10.60 -8.36
N VAL A 242 -9.80 10.19 -8.61
CA VAL A 242 -9.50 8.86 -9.16
C VAL A 242 -9.99 7.75 -8.22
N LEU A 243 -9.76 7.88 -6.92
CA LEU A 243 -10.24 6.90 -5.93
C LEU A 243 -11.78 6.80 -5.93
N HIS A 244 -12.47 7.94 -5.90
CA HIS A 244 -13.94 7.98 -5.93
C HIS A 244 -14.51 7.40 -7.23
N ARG A 245 -13.88 7.71 -8.37
CA ARG A 245 -14.31 7.22 -9.69
C ARG A 245 -14.21 5.69 -9.81
N HIS A 246 -13.17 5.06 -9.24
CA HIS A 246 -13.01 3.60 -9.27
C HIS A 246 -14.11 2.86 -8.49
N LEU A 247 -14.65 3.43 -7.43
CA LEU A 247 -15.78 2.87 -6.69
C LEU A 247 -17.14 3.46 -7.12
N GLY A 248 -17.16 4.39 -8.08
CA GLY A 248 -18.37 4.97 -8.66
C GLY A 248 -19.10 5.98 -7.77
N ARG A 249 -18.58 6.28 -6.57
CA ARG A 249 -19.13 7.30 -5.65
C ARG A 249 -18.11 7.78 -4.62
N PRO A 250 -18.31 8.96 -4.03
CA PRO A 250 -17.52 9.42 -2.88
C PRO A 250 -17.59 8.43 -1.71
N PHE A 251 -16.42 8.11 -1.12
CA PHE A 251 -16.31 7.19 0.02
C PHE A 251 -15.22 7.59 1.02
N ILE A 252 -14.37 8.57 0.70
CA ILE A 252 -13.32 9.07 1.58
C ILE A 252 -13.91 10.16 2.48
N ASP A 253 -13.73 10.04 3.79
CA ASP A 253 -14.20 11.01 4.78
C ASP A 253 -13.16 12.10 5.07
N THR A 254 -11.88 11.71 5.09
CA THR A 254 -10.77 12.62 5.42
C THR A 254 -9.61 12.42 4.46
N VAL A 255 -9.03 13.51 3.99
CA VAL A 255 -7.75 13.50 3.29
C VAL A 255 -6.67 14.21 4.11
N LEU A 256 -5.50 13.60 4.24
CA LEU A 256 -4.31 14.20 4.86
C LEU A 256 -3.35 14.63 3.75
N VAL A 257 -2.97 15.90 3.75
CA VAL A 257 -2.14 16.54 2.72
C VAL A 257 -0.93 17.19 3.35
N ASN A 258 0.27 16.85 2.84
CA ASN A 258 1.49 17.52 3.25
C ASN A 258 1.62 18.87 2.57
N ILE A 259 1.75 19.96 3.34
CA ILE A 259 1.95 21.33 2.82
C ILE A 259 3.40 21.81 2.95
N GLU A 260 4.27 21.04 3.61
CA GLU A 260 5.68 21.41 3.73
C GLU A 260 6.39 21.20 2.38
N LYS A 261 7.19 22.18 2.00
CA LYS A 261 7.88 22.15 0.71
C LYS A 261 9.11 21.24 0.75
N VAL A 262 9.22 20.37 -0.26
CA VAL A 262 10.46 19.65 -0.53
C VAL A 262 11.47 20.68 -1.08
N PRO A 263 12.65 20.84 -0.45
CA PRO A 263 13.65 21.80 -0.93
C PRO A 263 14.08 21.45 -2.37
N ARG A 264 14.30 22.49 -3.18
CA ARG A 264 14.85 22.31 -4.53
C ARG A 264 16.20 21.60 -4.42
N ASP A 265 16.47 20.72 -5.34
CA ASP A 265 17.72 19.95 -5.44
C ASP A 265 18.01 19.01 -4.25
N TYR A 266 17.04 18.76 -3.37
CA TYR A 266 17.19 17.78 -2.29
C TYR A 266 17.06 16.34 -2.75
N MET A 267 16.17 16.09 -3.73
CA MET A 267 15.90 14.74 -4.23
C MET A 267 17.09 14.17 -4.98
N ASP A 268 17.55 13.00 -4.56
CA ASP A 268 18.53 12.20 -5.30
C ASP A 268 17.81 11.49 -6.46
N THR A 269 17.79 12.13 -7.61
CA THR A 269 17.09 11.65 -8.83
C THR A 269 17.74 10.39 -9.43
N ASN A 270 18.94 9.98 -9.02
CA ASN A 270 19.51 8.70 -9.42
C ASN A 270 18.96 7.53 -8.60
N ARG A 271 18.50 7.82 -7.39
CA ARG A 271 17.96 6.82 -6.47
C ARG A 271 16.43 6.79 -6.44
N PHE A 272 15.80 7.92 -6.74
CA PHE A 272 14.36 8.13 -6.67
C PHE A 272 13.87 8.73 -7.99
N ASP A 273 14.23 8.10 -9.11
CA ASP A 273 13.93 8.58 -10.46
C ASP A 273 12.44 8.45 -10.83
N GLU A 274 11.68 7.65 -10.09
CA GLU A 274 10.23 7.56 -10.21
C GLU A 274 9.49 8.80 -9.71
N TYR A 275 10.05 9.56 -8.78
CA TYR A 275 9.41 10.77 -8.23
C TYR A 275 9.80 12.01 -9.03
N LEU A 276 8.82 12.79 -9.43
CA LEU A 276 9.00 13.92 -10.33
C LEU A 276 9.00 15.26 -9.58
N VAL A 277 7.80 15.71 -9.18
CA VAL A 277 7.60 16.99 -8.51
C VAL A 277 6.68 16.81 -7.31
N GLN A 278 6.71 17.77 -6.39
CA GLN A 278 5.77 17.79 -5.29
C GLN A 278 4.34 17.96 -5.84
N VAL A 279 3.40 17.18 -5.28
CA VAL A 279 1.97 17.26 -5.62
C VAL A 279 1.46 18.68 -5.39
N GLU A 280 0.79 19.23 -6.38
CA GLU A 280 0.14 20.54 -6.28
C GLU A 280 -1.14 20.47 -5.45
N HIS A 281 -1.47 21.58 -4.77
CA HIS A 281 -2.65 21.64 -3.92
C HIS A 281 -3.83 22.28 -4.62
N ASP A 282 -4.94 21.56 -4.70
CA ASP A 282 -6.26 22.06 -5.05
C ASP A 282 -7.24 21.90 -3.87
N PHE A 283 -7.10 22.77 -2.87
CA PHE A 283 -7.96 22.73 -1.68
C PHE A 283 -9.43 23.01 -1.98
N GLU A 284 -9.75 23.71 -3.06
CA GLU A 284 -11.13 23.94 -3.46
C GLU A 284 -11.76 22.66 -4.00
N GLY A 285 -11.08 21.98 -4.91
CA GLY A 285 -11.48 20.67 -5.42
C GLY A 285 -11.60 19.63 -4.30
N LEU A 286 -10.63 19.57 -3.37
CA LEU A 286 -10.70 18.66 -2.23
C LEU A 286 -11.94 18.90 -1.35
N ARG A 287 -12.27 20.16 -1.02
CA ARG A 287 -13.45 20.47 -0.18
C ARG A 287 -14.77 20.12 -0.84
N GLN A 288 -14.81 20.01 -2.17
CA GLN A 288 -15.98 19.55 -2.91
C GLN A 288 -16.14 18.03 -2.88
N GLN A 289 -15.05 17.30 -2.66
CA GLN A 289 -15.00 15.85 -2.77
C GLN A 289 -15.03 15.13 -1.42
N VAL A 290 -14.47 15.74 -0.36
CA VAL A 290 -14.35 15.11 0.96
C VAL A 290 -14.87 16.01 2.08
N PRO A 291 -15.50 15.42 3.12
CA PRO A 291 -15.98 16.17 4.28
C PRO A 291 -14.87 16.89 5.07
N ARG A 292 -13.66 16.34 5.10
CA ARG A 292 -12.55 16.86 5.91
C ARG A 292 -11.23 16.85 5.15
N VAL A 293 -10.55 17.99 5.15
CA VAL A 293 -9.19 18.15 4.64
C VAL A 293 -8.27 18.55 5.80
N ILE A 294 -7.25 17.76 6.06
CA ILE A 294 -6.22 18.04 7.07
C ILE A 294 -4.92 18.33 6.33
N SER A 295 -4.49 19.58 6.39
CA SER A 295 -3.22 20.02 5.81
C SER A 295 -2.24 20.37 6.92
N SER A 296 -1.05 19.76 6.91
CA SER A 296 -0.02 19.99 7.90
C SER A 296 1.37 19.65 7.33
N ASN A 297 2.40 19.87 8.11
CA ASN A 297 3.72 19.35 7.81
C ASN A 297 3.74 17.84 8.10
N PHE A 298 3.70 17.04 7.06
CA PHE A 298 3.84 15.58 7.12
C PHE A 298 5.11 15.10 6.43
N LEU A 299 6.04 16.01 6.12
CA LEU A 299 7.25 15.72 5.37
C LEU A 299 8.38 15.25 6.31
N ARG A 300 9.03 14.18 5.94
CA ARG A 300 10.30 13.70 6.48
C ARG A 300 11.33 13.60 5.36
N LEU A 301 12.39 14.36 5.48
CA LEU A 301 13.52 14.33 4.54
C LEU A 301 14.59 13.38 5.05
N GLU A 302 14.91 12.36 4.28
CA GLU A 302 15.92 11.37 4.67
C GLU A 302 16.65 10.81 3.44
N ASN A 303 17.99 10.77 3.49
CA ASN A 303 18.86 10.16 2.47
C ASN A 303 18.55 10.59 1.02
N GLY A 304 18.23 11.85 0.79
CA GLY A 304 17.90 12.40 -0.52
C GLY A 304 16.49 12.06 -1.01
N GLY A 305 15.62 11.53 -0.16
CA GLY A 305 14.22 11.25 -0.47
C GLY A 305 13.25 12.07 0.39
N ALA A 306 12.05 12.28 -0.14
CA ALA A 306 10.92 12.93 0.53
C ALA A 306 9.90 11.86 0.94
N PHE A 307 9.75 11.64 2.24
CA PHE A 307 8.89 10.61 2.81
C PHE A 307 7.85 11.24 3.73
N HIS A 308 6.80 10.47 4.02
CA HIS A 308 5.85 10.86 5.05
C HIS A 308 6.45 10.67 6.45
N ASP A 309 6.16 11.61 7.34
CA ASP A 309 6.41 11.45 8.77
C ASP A 309 5.23 10.66 9.38
N GLY A 310 5.49 9.37 9.64
CA GLY A 310 4.47 8.46 10.16
C GLY A 310 3.94 8.88 11.53
N ASP A 311 4.78 9.47 12.39
CA ASP A 311 4.36 9.86 13.75
C ASP A 311 3.38 11.04 13.68
N LEU A 312 3.66 12.04 12.86
CA LEU A 312 2.78 13.20 12.67
C LEU A 312 1.45 12.80 12.04
N ILE A 313 1.46 11.91 11.04
CA ILE A 313 0.23 11.38 10.43
C ILE A 313 -0.58 10.61 11.45
N VAL A 314 0.04 9.67 12.18
CA VAL A 314 -0.66 8.84 13.16
C VAL A 314 -1.21 9.68 14.30
N ASP A 315 -0.54 10.73 14.75
CA ASP A 315 -1.06 11.65 15.76
C ASP A 315 -2.36 12.33 15.28
N GLU A 316 -2.45 12.74 14.01
CA GLU A 316 -3.69 13.29 13.44
C GLU A 316 -4.79 12.22 13.32
N LEU A 317 -4.46 11.02 12.86
CA LEU A 317 -5.43 9.91 12.81
C LEU A 317 -6.00 9.59 14.21
N MET A 318 -5.16 9.59 15.24
CA MET A 318 -5.60 9.38 16.61
C MET A 318 -6.48 10.50 17.14
N ARG A 319 -6.25 11.76 16.76
CA ARG A 319 -7.14 12.90 17.08
C ARG A 319 -8.52 12.72 16.46
N ILE A 320 -8.60 12.29 15.18
CA ILE A 320 -9.87 12.03 14.51
C ILE A 320 -10.69 10.98 15.27
N ILE A 321 -10.05 9.87 15.66
CA ILE A 321 -10.71 8.79 16.41
C ILE A 321 -11.23 9.27 17.76
N GLN A 322 -10.50 10.15 18.45
CA GLN A 322 -10.91 10.67 19.76
C GLN A 322 -12.13 11.61 19.68
N VAL A 323 -12.25 12.38 18.61
CA VAL A 323 -13.37 13.31 18.40
C VAL A 323 -14.68 12.55 18.05
N ARG A 324 -14.58 11.34 17.49
CA ARG A 324 -15.75 10.51 17.13
C ARG A 324 -16.34 9.73 18.33
N LYS A 325 -15.62 9.63 19.43
CA LYS A 325 -16.09 9.00 20.68
C LYS A 325 -16.83 9.97 21.56
#